data_d20e388e86061b3e3d2b20ad026ec4d7
#
_entry.id   d20e388e86061b3e3d2b20ad026ec4d7
#
_cell.length_a   1.000
_cell.length_b   1.000
_cell.length_c   1.000
_cell.angle_alpha   90.00
_cell.angle_beta   90.00
_cell.angle_gamma   90.00
#
_symmetry.space_group_name_H-M   'P 1'
#
loop_
_entity.id
_entity.type
_entity.pdbx_description
1 polymer ?
#
loop_
_entity_poly.entity_id
_entity_poly.type
_entity_poly.pdbx_seq_one_letter_code
_entity_poly.pdbx_strand_id
1 'polypeptide(L)'
;MGAIETMMLDCANAEVGRRLGLPTQGYIALSDAKALDAQAGLETGMGAILAGLSGINSVSGPGMLDFESCQSLEKLVLDDEICGMVARLRRGIEPREDFPSRPLFEELLRMARTSHRQGAR
;
A
#
# COMPACT_ATOMS: atom_id res chain seq x y z
N MET A 1 5.87 17.69 -7.47
CA MET A 1 5.25 16.43 -7.88
C MET A 1 4.83 15.54 -6.70
N GLY A 2 5.43 15.72 -5.52
CA GLY A 2 5.00 15.07 -4.29
C GLY A 2 3.66 15.56 -3.72
N ALA A 3 3.06 16.61 -4.29
CA ALA A 3 1.78 17.13 -3.84
C ALA A 3 0.63 16.19 -4.17
N ILE A 4 -0.36 16.09 -3.26
CA ILE A 4 -1.50 15.19 -3.40
C ILE A 4 -2.34 15.50 -4.65
N GLU A 5 -2.42 16.77 -5.05
CA GLU A 5 -3.14 17.20 -6.26
C GLU A 5 -2.54 16.60 -7.53
N THR A 6 -1.21 16.52 -7.60
CA THR A 6 -0.52 15.88 -8.73
C THR A 6 -0.81 14.38 -8.74
N MET A 7 -0.73 13.73 -7.58
CA MET A 7 -1.05 12.31 -7.44
C MET A 7 -2.49 12.00 -7.86
N MET A 8 -3.44 12.88 -7.55
CA MET A 8 -4.84 12.75 -8.00
C MET A 8 -4.97 12.82 -9.53
N LEU A 9 -4.20 13.70 -10.19
CA LEU A 9 -4.18 13.79 -11.65
C LEU A 9 -3.57 12.54 -12.29
N ASP A 10 -2.52 11.98 -11.70
CA ASP A 10 -1.93 10.72 -12.17
C ASP A 10 -2.93 9.56 -12.06
N CYS A 11 -3.67 9.48 -10.95
CA CYS A 11 -4.74 8.49 -10.79
C CYS A 11 -5.85 8.66 -11.83
N ALA A 12 -6.27 9.91 -12.11
CA ALA A 12 -7.26 10.20 -13.13
C ALA A 12 -6.77 9.82 -14.55
N ASN A 13 -5.50 10.12 -14.84
CA ASN A 13 -4.87 9.71 -16.10
C ASN A 13 -4.83 8.17 -16.25
N ALA A 14 -4.53 7.44 -15.17
CA ALA A 14 -4.57 5.97 -15.18
C ALA A 14 -5.96 5.43 -15.48
N GLU A 15 -7.01 6.03 -14.92
CA GLU A 15 -8.39 5.66 -15.20
C GLU A 15 -8.77 5.89 -16.67
N VAL A 16 -8.38 7.03 -17.25
CA VAL A 16 -8.60 7.32 -18.67
C VAL A 16 -7.87 6.31 -19.55
N GLY A 17 -6.59 6.05 -19.27
CA GLY A 17 -5.79 5.07 -20.01
C GLY A 17 -6.43 3.68 -19.98
N ARG A 18 -6.87 3.23 -18.82
CA ARG A 18 -7.54 1.94 -18.65
C ARG A 18 -8.84 1.82 -19.47
N ARG A 19 -9.65 2.89 -19.50
CA ARG A 19 -10.88 2.93 -20.32
C ARG A 19 -10.59 2.86 -21.82
N LEU A 20 -9.44 3.39 -22.23
CA LEU A 20 -8.99 3.34 -23.63
C LEU A 20 -8.22 2.05 -23.97
N GLY A 21 -7.99 1.16 -23.01
CA GLY A 21 -7.19 -0.05 -23.20
C GLY A 21 -5.70 0.22 -23.39
N LEU A 22 -5.20 1.36 -22.88
CA LEU A 22 -3.81 1.78 -23.02
C LEU A 22 -3.04 1.55 -21.73
N PRO A 23 -1.75 1.15 -21.80
CA PRO A 23 -0.88 1.16 -20.65
C PRO A 23 -0.60 2.60 -20.20
N THR A 24 -0.43 2.80 -18.91
CA THR A 24 -0.16 4.10 -18.31
C THR A 24 1.14 4.11 -17.54
N GLN A 25 1.81 5.25 -17.57
CA GLN A 25 2.97 5.56 -16.75
C GLN A 25 2.70 6.82 -15.96
N GLY A 26 3.20 6.88 -14.72
CA GLY A 26 3.14 8.07 -13.87
C GLY A 26 4.48 8.38 -13.23
N TYR A 27 4.81 9.66 -13.13
CA TYR A 27 5.87 10.17 -12.29
C TYR A 27 5.31 10.39 -10.87
N ILE A 28 5.10 9.29 -10.19
CA ILE A 28 4.49 9.20 -8.86
C ILE A 28 5.36 8.31 -7.96
N ALA A 29 5.16 8.34 -6.65
CA ALA A 29 6.03 7.67 -5.67
C ALA A 29 7.45 8.27 -5.61
N LEU A 30 7.53 9.57 -5.77
CA LEU A 30 8.72 10.40 -5.58
C LEU A 30 8.47 11.43 -4.48
N SER A 31 9.47 12.27 -4.18
CA SER A 31 9.29 13.35 -3.23
C SER A 31 9.86 14.68 -3.73
N ASP A 32 9.20 15.77 -3.32
CA ASP A 32 9.68 17.13 -3.51
C ASP A 32 10.66 17.56 -2.39
N ALA A 33 10.87 16.71 -1.38
CA ALA A 33 11.87 16.92 -0.32
C ALA A 33 13.29 16.97 -0.90
N LYS A 34 14.13 17.82 -0.31
CA LYS A 34 15.54 17.98 -0.70
C LYS A 34 16.49 17.10 0.10
N ALA A 35 15.96 16.40 1.08
CA ALA A 35 16.70 15.47 1.94
C ALA A 35 15.88 14.21 2.18
N LEU A 36 16.54 13.14 2.57
CA LEU A 36 15.87 11.91 2.99
C LEU A 36 15.33 12.07 4.43
N ASP A 37 14.15 12.62 4.55
CA ASP A 37 13.47 12.92 5.81
C ASP A 37 12.04 12.35 5.85
N ALA A 38 11.26 12.78 6.84
CA ALA A 38 9.88 12.35 6.99
C ALA A 38 8.99 12.73 5.80
N GLN A 39 9.23 13.89 5.16
CA GLN A 39 8.51 14.31 3.96
C GLN A 39 8.80 13.36 2.80
N ALA A 40 10.06 12.97 2.61
CA ALA A 40 10.47 12.05 1.57
C ALA A 40 9.71 10.71 1.68
N GLY A 41 9.63 10.14 2.89
CA GLY A 41 8.93 8.90 3.13
C GLY A 41 7.40 9.01 2.97
N LEU A 42 6.83 10.10 3.47
CA LEU A 42 5.39 10.36 3.40
C LEU A 42 4.90 10.49 1.95
N GLU A 43 5.53 11.35 1.16
CA GLU A 43 5.14 11.61 -0.22
C GLU A 43 5.31 10.38 -1.10
N THR A 44 6.46 9.69 -0.97
CA THR A 44 6.68 8.44 -1.71
C THR A 44 5.68 7.36 -1.31
N GLY A 45 5.44 7.16 -0.02
CA GLY A 45 4.50 6.15 0.47
C GLY A 45 3.07 6.39 -0.02
N MET A 46 2.60 7.64 0.06
CA MET A 46 1.28 8.03 -0.47
C MET A 46 1.20 7.79 -1.97
N GLY A 47 2.17 8.27 -2.73
CA GLY A 47 2.22 8.11 -4.17
C GLY A 47 2.27 6.65 -4.60
N ALA A 48 3.07 5.82 -3.94
CA ALA A 48 3.18 4.40 -4.25
C ALA A 48 1.87 3.64 -3.99
N ILE A 49 1.18 3.92 -2.88
CA ILE A 49 -0.13 3.33 -2.57
C ILE A 49 -1.15 3.73 -3.63
N LEU A 50 -1.24 5.01 -3.96
CA LEU A 50 -2.17 5.52 -4.96
C LEU A 50 -1.89 4.91 -6.34
N ALA A 51 -0.62 4.84 -6.76
CA ALA A 51 -0.23 4.20 -8.02
C ALA A 51 -0.65 2.72 -8.06
N GLY A 52 -0.39 2.00 -6.96
CA GLY A 52 -0.74 0.59 -6.84
C GLY A 52 -2.24 0.33 -6.91
N LEU A 53 -3.05 1.13 -6.23
CA LEU A 53 -4.50 0.99 -6.19
C LEU A 53 -5.19 1.49 -7.47
N SER A 54 -4.66 2.54 -8.10
CA SER A 54 -5.17 3.06 -9.38
C SER A 54 -4.79 2.18 -10.58
N GLY A 55 -3.85 1.25 -10.40
CA GLY A 55 -3.44 0.34 -11.46
C GLY A 55 -2.54 0.98 -12.52
N ILE A 56 -1.73 1.97 -12.14
CA ILE A 56 -0.68 2.52 -13.00
C ILE A 56 0.30 1.39 -13.34
N ASN A 57 0.60 1.22 -14.64
CA ASN A 57 1.40 0.09 -15.12
C ASN A 57 2.90 0.29 -14.89
N SER A 58 3.37 1.52 -14.98
CA SER A 58 4.78 1.88 -14.79
C SER A 58 4.90 3.10 -13.89
N VAL A 59 5.75 3.01 -12.88
CA VAL A 59 5.99 4.08 -11.90
C VAL A 59 7.46 4.47 -11.96
N SER A 60 7.75 5.74 -12.21
CA SER A 60 9.10 6.25 -12.43
C SER A 60 9.61 7.17 -11.32
N GLY A 61 9.02 7.10 -10.11
CA GLY A 61 9.37 7.98 -9.00
C GLY A 61 10.38 7.47 -7.99
N PRO A 62 10.50 6.14 -7.73
CA PRO A 62 11.35 5.65 -6.67
C PRO A 62 12.83 6.10 -6.78
N GLY A 63 13.38 6.56 -5.65
CA GLY A 63 14.74 7.10 -5.57
C GLY A 63 14.84 8.60 -5.85
N MET A 64 13.78 9.25 -6.33
CA MET A 64 13.82 10.65 -6.76
C MET A 64 13.45 11.62 -5.65
N LEU A 65 14.25 12.69 -5.54
CA LEU A 65 14.07 13.84 -4.66
C LEU A 65 14.03 15.13 -5.48
N ASP A 66 13.65 16.24 -4.85
CA ASP A 66 13.67 17.60 -5.42
C ASP A 66 13.06 17.66 -6.83
N PHE A 67 11.81 17.30 -6.96
CA PHE A 67 11.05 17.30 -8.24
C PHE A 67 11.69 16.45 -9.36
N GLU A 68 12.33 15.35 -9.05
CA GLU A 68 13.10 14.54 -10.01
C GLU A 68 14.47 15.14 -10.37
N SER A 69 14.87 16.23 -9.73
CA SER A 69 16.16 16.86 -10.01
C SER A 69 17.34 16.09 -9.43
N CYS A 70 17.07 15.21 -8.46
CA CYS A 70 18.08 14.46 -7.73
C CYS A 70 17.68 12.99 -7.58
N GLN A 71 18.65 12.11 -7.79
CA GLN A 71 18.54 10.68 -7.47
C GLN A 71 19.36 10.39 -6.21
N SER A 72 18.76 9.73 -5.21
CA SER A 72 19.47 9.24 -4.01
C SER A 72 19.43 7.72 -3.97
N LEU A 73 20.60 7.10 -3.80
CA LEU A 73 20.70 5.64 -3.67
C LEU A 73 20.13 5.17 -2.34
N GLU A 74 20.30 5.95 -1.27
CA GLU A 74 19.72 5.66 0.05
C GLU A 74 18.19 5.70 -0.01
N LYS A 75 17.64 6.70 -0.72
CA LYS A 75 16.21 6.78 -0.96
C LYS A 75 15.71 5.62 -1.81
N LEU A 76 16.45 5.20 -2.80
CA LEU A 76 16.06 4.06 -3.64
C LEU A 76 15.89 2.77 -2.82
N VAL A 77 16.78 2.54 -1.84
CA VAL A 77 16.67 1.39 -0.91
C VAL A 77 15.41 1.50 -0.04
N LEU A 78 15.11 2.70 0.48
CA LEU A 78 13.88 2.93 1.24
C LEU A 78 12.63 2.73 0.37
N ASP A 79 12.66 3.26 -0.84
CA ASP A 79 11.53 3.20 -1.76
C ASP A 79 11.30 1.77 -2.28
N ASP A 80 12.32 0.92 -2.35
CA ASP A 80 12.18 -0.51 -2.65
C ASP A 80 11.33 -1.22 -1.57
N GLU A 81 11.58 -0.93 -0.29
CA GLU A 81 10.74 -1.42 0.80
C GLU A 81 9.29 -0.93 0.69
N ILE A 82 9.10 0.35 0.38
CA ILE A 82 7.75 0.93 0.18
C ILE A 82 7.05 0.21 -0.98
N CYS A 83 7.73 0.00 -2.09
CA CYS A 83 7.19 -0.73 -3.24
C CYS A 83 6.84 -2.18 -2.88
N GLY A 84 7.67 -2.84 -2.08
CA GLY A 84 7.41 -4.17 -1.53
C GLY A 84 6.13 -4.22 -0.70
N MET A 85 5.92 -3.22 0.18
CA MET A 85 4.69 -3.08 0.98
C MET A 85 3.44 -2.90 0.09
N VAL A 86 3.52 -2.08 -0.95
CA VAL A 86 2.43 -1.87 -1.91
C VAL A 86 2.14 -3.14 -2.71
N ALA A 87 3.16 -3.85 -3.15
CA ALA A 87 3.00 -5.14 -3.84
C ALA A 87 2.33 -6.17 -2.92
N ARG A 88 2.65 -6.17 -1.62
CA ARG A 88 1.97 -7.00 -0.62
C ARG A 88 0.51 -6.59 -0.42
N LEU A 89 0.23 -5.28 -0.35
CA LEU A 89 -1.12 -4.74 -0.22
C LEU A 89 -2.01 -5.18 -1.40
N ARG A 90 -1.50 -5.09 -2.62
CA ARG A 90 -2.22 -5.49 -3.84
C ARG A 90 -2.60 -6.97 -3.90
N ARG A 91 -1.83 -7.85 -3.26
CA ARG A 91 -2.18 -9.27 -3.14
C ARG A 91 -3.39 -9.53 -2.25
N GLY A 92 -3.74 -8.55 -1.40
CA GLY A 92 -4.86 -8.68 -0.48
C GLY A 92 -4.61 -9.67 0.67
N ILE A 93 -5.68 -10.05 1.33
CA ILE A 93 -5.66 -11.02 2.43
C ILE A 93 -6.08 -12.37 1.85
N GLU A 94 -5.14 -13.31 1.81
CA GLU A 94 -5.42 -14.67 1.39
C GLU A 94 -6.17 -15.40 2.52
N PRO A 95 -7.34 -15.99 2.24
CA PRO A 95 -8.01 -16.84 3.22
C PRO A 95 -7.14 -18.05 3.51
N ARG A 96 -6.94 -18.34 4.79
CA ARG A 96 -6.26 -19.56 5.25
C ARG A 96 -7.31 -20.58 5.68
N GLU A 97 -7.20 -21.79 5.16
CA GLU A 97 -8.12 -22.89 5.46
C GLU A 97 -7.83 -23.57 6.81
N ASP A 98 -6.63 -23.36 7.36
CA ASP A 98 -6.10 -24.03 8.53
C ASP A 98 -6.80 -23.62 9.86
N PHE A 99 -7.62 -22.57 9.86
CA PHE A 99 -8.40 -22.16 11.03
C PHE A 99 -9.81 -21.69 10.64
N PRO A 100 -10.79 -22.59 10.56
CA PRO A 100 -12.18 -22.16 10.50
C PRO A 100 -12.53 -21.44 11.81
N SER A 101 -12.41 -20.12 11.83
CA SER A 101 -12.58 -19.30 13.03
C SER A 101 -13.95 -19.51 13.68
N ARG A 102 -14.99 -19.69 12.86
CA ARG A 102 -16.37 -19.86 13.36
C ARG A 102 -16.55 -21.14 14.22
N PRO A 103 -16.16 -22.34 13.79
CA PRO A 103 -16.22 -23.55 14.63
C PRO A 103 -15.41 -23.42 15.91
N LEU A 104 -14.22 -22.79 15.83
CA LEU A 104 -13.39 -22.56 17.00
C LEU A 104 -14.09 -21.66 18.03
N PHE A 105 -14.70 -20.54 17.60
CA PHE A 105 -15.45 -19.66 18.49
C PHE A 105 -16.69 -20.35 19.07
N GLU A 106 -17.41 -21.12 18.28
CA GLU A 106 -18.57 -21.88 18.75
C GLU A 106 -18.18 -22.90 19.84
N GLU A 107 -17.03 -23.58 19.67
CA GLU A 107 -16.52 -24.50 20.65
C GLU A 107 -16.03 -23.81 21.93
N LEU A 108 -15.29 -22.72 21.84
CA LEU A 108 -14.86 -21.92 22.97
C LEU A 108 -16.04 -21.37 23.77
N LEU A 109 -17.08 -20.90 23.11
CA LEU A 109 -18.31 -20.43 23.77
C LEU A 109 -19.05 -21.58 24.46
N ARG A 110 -19.06 -22.77 23.89
CA ARG A 110 -19.66 -23.97 24.51
C ARG A 110 -18.90 -24.35 25.78
N MET A 111 -17.57 -24.38 25.71
CA MET A 111 -16.71 -24.71 26.86
C MET A 111 -16.87 -23.68 28.01
N ALA A 112 -16.91 -22.41 27.68
CA ALA A 112 -17.11 -21.35 28.68
C ALA A 112 -18.50 -21.47 29.39
N ARG A 113 -19.55 -21.82 28.68
CA ARG A 113 -20.87 -22.06 29.26
C ARG A 113 -20.95 -23.27 30.17
N THR A 114 -20.20 -24.34 29.87
CA THR A 114 -20.14 -25.54 30.72
C THR A 114 -19.34 -25.31 31.99
N SER A 115 -18.24 -24.57 31.91
CA SER A 115 -17.43 -24.19 33.09
C SER A 115 -18.23 -23.33 34.07
N HIS A 116 -19.02 -22.37 33.58
CA HIS A 116 -19.86 -21.53 34.45
C HIS A 116 -20.96 -22.30 35.18
N ARG A 117 -21.47 -23.41 34.61
CA ARG A 117 -22.46 -24.27 35.24
C ARG A 117 -21.90 -25.19 36.32
N GLN A 118 -20.61 -25.52 36.25
CA GLN A 118 -19.92 -26.39 37.23
C GLN A 118 -19.42 -25.60 38.45
N GLY A 119 -19.12 -24.30 38.30
CA GLY A 119 -18.71 -23.43 39.42
C GLY A 119 -19.83 -22.83 40.25
N ALA A 120 -21.11 -23.08 39.90
CA ALA A 120 -22.28 -22.58 40.57
C ALA A 120 -23.03 -23.66 41.42
N ARG A 121 -22.32 -24.74 41.83
CA ARG A 121 -22.83 -25.76 42.74
C ARG A 121 -22.05 -25.79 44.02
#